data_acd14b69c34ac3dae22513b6f809c86a
#
_entry.id   acd14b69c34ac3dae22513b6f809c86a
#
_cell.length_a   1.000
_cell.length_b   1.000
_cell.length_c   1.000
_cell.angle_alpha   90.00
_cell.angle_beta   90.00
_cell.angle_gamma   90.00
#
_symmetry.space_group_name_H-M   'P 1'
#
loop_
_entity.id
_entity.type
_entity.pdbx_description
1 polymer ?
#
loop_
_entity_poly.entity_id
_entity_poly.type
_entity_poly.pdbx_seq_one_letter_code
_entity_poly.pdbx_strand_id
1 'polypeptide(L)'
;MTGNAPRTIAVLFGGRSLEHDVSVVSGLQVLHALDPDACAALPIYIDHANRWWMGDDLWHRETFKAGGPDRSRLTEVMLAPGFGASTLVPAGGSFHVPGRAARIDVFVPVLHGTFGEDGCVQGLLDLGGCAYVGSGVLASAIGMNKRVTKALAARTGVPVVPWLSFDRGVLERGASWLKELPARVGDTFGWPVIVKPCNLGSSAGVSVAASPDALVAGVLNVFEYDVEALIEPFIRNRLELNVAVAGLDEPVASVTEMPVTRQESPLTFSEKYKKEGRKTVGSIEGMAGALRVLDPEDLPLEMRERARQLATTVFSLLGCEGISRVDFLIDVDRNALYFNEINTLPGSLAFYLWSAAPHFWTLTELLLKLIQRAERISATRRGLQRRPPAELRLLS
;
A
#
# COMPACT_ATOMS: atom_id res chain seq x y z
N MET A 1 22.58 -23.16 24.45
CA MET A 1 21.79 -22.24 23.62
C MET A 1 21.99 -22.70 22.18
N THR A 2 21.04 -23.46 21.63
CA THR A 2 21.05 -23.84 20.20
C THR A 2 20.64 -22.59 19.44
N GLY A 3 21.64 -21.86 18.90
CA GLY A 3 21.38 -20.73 18.03
C GLY A 3 20.59 -21.20 16.81
N ASN A 4 19.31 -20.82 16.71
CA ASN A 4 18.58 -20.97 15.46
C ASN A 4 19.32 -20.16 14.40
N ALA A 5 19.53 -20.74 13.23
CA ALA A 5 20.07 -20.03 12.08
C ALA A 5 19.23 -18.75 11.83
N PRO A 6 19.85 -17.63 11.42
CA PRO A 6 19.11 -16.41 11.13
C PRO A 6 18.06 -16.68 10.05
N ARG A 7 16.86 -16.06 10.20
CA ARG A 7 15.76 -16.17 9.23
C ARG A 7 16.16 -15.56 7.90
N THR A 8 15.88 -16.21 6.80
CA THR A 8 16.05 -15.63 5.46
C THR A 8 14.83 -14.81 5.08
N ILE A 9 14.99 -13.49 5.03
CA ILE A 9 13.93 -12.53 4.75
C ILE A 9 14.11 -11.94 3.35
N ALA A 10 13.18 -12.22 2.43
CA ALA A 10 13.19 -11.64 1.10
C ALA A 10 12.38 -10.34 1.09
N VAL A 11 13.04 -9.21 0.84
CA VAL A 11 12.39 -7.90 0.68
C VAL A 11 12.08 -7.68 -0.80
N LEU A 12 10.78 -7.63 -1.14
CA LEU A 12 10.31 -7.40 -2.51
C LEU A 12 10.07 -5.90 -2.71
N PHE A 13 10.71 -5.29 -3.72
CA PHE A 13 10.55 -3.86 -3.99
C PHE A 13 10.71 -3.54 -5.49
N GLY A 14 10.28 -2.33 -5.90
CA GLY A 14 10.16 -1.91 -7.28
C GLY A 14 8.72 -2.10 -7.80
N GLY A 15 8.51 -2.97 -8.76
CA GLY A 15 7.19 -3.32 -9.30
C GLY A 15 6.74 -2.49 -10.50
N ARG A 16 5.67 -2.94 -11.17
CA ARG A 16 5.08 -2.28 -12.34
C ARG A 16 3.99 -1.31 -11.90
N SER A 17 4.37 -0.20 -11.31
CA SER A 17 3.44 0.84 -10.87
C SER A 17 4.00 2.24 -11.07
N LEU A 18 3.15 3.25 -10.95
CA LEU A 18 3.56 4.66 -10.95
C LEU A 18 4.40 5.00 -9.71
N GLU A 19 4.37 4.16 -8.68
CA GLU A 19 5.07 4.34 -7.40
C GLU A 19 6.35 3.49 -7.29
N HIS A 20 6.87 3.02 -8.44
CA HIS A 20 8.08 2.19 -8.52
C HIS A 20 9.25 2.74 -7.71
N ASP A 21 9.60 4.00 -7.93
CA ASP A 21 10.73 4.65 -7.26
C ASP A 21 10.51 4.81 -5.75
N VAL A 22 9.26 5.04 -5.34
CA VAL A 22 8.88 5.07 -3.92
C VAL A 22 9.11 3.71 -3.27
N SER A 23 8.73 2.64 -3.98
CA SER A 23 8.95 1.27 -3.55
C SER A 23 10.44 0.94 -3.43
N VAL A 24 11.28 1.39 -4.37
CA VAL A 24 12.74 1.21 -4.28
C VAL A 24 13.29 1.89 -3.01
N VAL A 25 12.91 3.13 -2.76
CA VAL A 25 13.37 3.85 -1.54
C VAL A 25 12.90 3.17 -0.27
N SER A 26 11.62 2.80 -0.19
CA SER A 26 11.06 2.10 0.97
C SER A 26 11.70 0.71 1.18
N GLY A 27 11.95 -0.02 0.08
CA GLY A 27 12.61 -1.33 0.12
C GLY A 27 14.03 -1.27 0.66
N LEU A 28 14.81 -0.27 0.22
CA LEU A 28 16.15 -0.03 0.75
C LEU A 28 16.13 0.33 2.24
N GLN A 29 15.17 1.14 2.69
CA GLN A 29 15.00 1.44 4.10
C GLN A 29 14.73 0.18 4.93
N VAL A 30 13.84 -0.70 4.45
CA VAL A 30 13.52 -1.97 5.10
C VAL A 30 14.74 -2.88 5.14
N LEU A 31 15.45 -3.05 4.02
CA LEU A 31 16.67 -3.86 3.95
C LEU A 31 17.72 -3.45 4.98
N HIS A 32 17.97 -2.13 5.08
CA HIS A 32 18.96 -1.60 6.04
C HIS A 32 18.48 -1.58 7.49
N ALA A 33 17.17 -1.71 7.73
CA ALA A 33 16.61 -1.75 9.07
C ALA A 33 16.45 -3.17 9.63
N LEU A 34 16.59 -4.21 8.82
CA LEU A 34 16.57 -5.59 9.30
C LEU A 34 17.81 -5.86 10.16
N ASP A 35 17.59 -6.45 11.33
CA ASP A 35 18.66 -6.82 12.26
C ASP A 35 19.48 -7.98 11.69
N PRO A 36 20.79 -7.79 11.37
CA PRO A 36 21.61 -8.83 10.78
C PRO A 36 21.88 -10.02 11.71
N ASP A 37 21.75 -9.82 13.04
CA ASP A 37 21.90 -10.90 14.00
C ASP A 37 20.66 -11.82 14.04
N ALA A 38 19.49 -11.29 13.66
CA ALA A 38 18.23 -12.01 13.67
C ALA A 38 17.79 -12.50 12.27
N CYS A 39 18.21 -11.78 11.21
CA CYS A 39 17.71 -11.95 9.85
C CYS A 39 18.82 -11.90 8.81
N ALA A 40 18.84 -12.89 7.90
CA ALA A 40 19.60 -12.83 6.65
C ALA A 40 18.70 -12.16 5.59
N ALA A 41 18.89 -10.86 5.37
CA ALA A 41 18.09 -10.10 4.42
C ALA A 41 18.52 -10.37 2.97
N LEU A 42 17.56 -10.52 2.06
CA LEU A 42 17.77 -10.78 0.64
C LEU A 42 16.98 -9.74 -0.18
N PRO A 43 17.65 -8.86 -0.94
CA PRO A 43 16.98 -7.92 -1.81
C PRO A 43 16.43 -8.62 -3.06
N ILE A 44 15.16 -8.41 -3.35
CA ILE A 44 14.50 -8.87 -4.58
C ILE A 44 13.87 -7.67 -5.27
N TYR A 45 14.49 -7.26 -6.35
CA TYR A 45 14.00 -6.16 -7.16
C TYR A 45 13.06 -6.67 -8.25
N ILE A 46 11.88 -6.05 -8.35
CA ILE A 46 10.90 -6.32 -9.39
C ILE A 46 10.92 -5.17 -10.39
N ASP A 47 11.22 -5.45 -11.66
CA ASP A 47 11.28 -4.43 -12.69
C ASP A 47 9.89 -4.08 -13.27
N HIS A 48 9.82 -3.08 -14.16
CA HIS A 48 8.57 -2.67 -14.83
C HIS A 48 7.95 -3.75 -15.74
N ALA A 49 8.70 -4.81 -16.07
CA ALA A 49 8.18 -5.97 -16.78
C ALA A 49 7.73 -7.11 -15.83
N ASN A 50 7.68 -6.85 -14.51
CA ASN A 50 7.39 -7.82 -13.46
C ASN A 50 8.40 -8.98 -13.39
N ARG A 51 9.64 -8.81 -13.86
CA ARG A 51 10.71 -9.79 -13.67
C ARG A 51 11.39 -9.54 -12.34
N TRP A 52 11.74 -10.61 -11.67
CA TRP A 52 12.36 -10.58 -10.35
C TRP A 52 13.86 -10.76 -10.46
N TRP A 53 14.62 -9.92 -9.80
CA TRP A 53 16.06 -9.87 -9.86
C TRP A 53 16.68 -9.94 -8.47
N MET A 54 17.76 -10.71 -8.33
CA MET A 54 18.52 -10.89 -7.11
C MET A 54 20.00 -10.61 -7.37
N GLY A 55 20.69 -9.97 -6.43
CA GLY A 55 22.12 -9.70 -6.49
C GLY A 55 22.56 -8.63 -5.49
N ASP A 56 23.87 -8.59 -5.23
CA ASP A 56 24.45 -7.73 -4.20
C ASP A 56 24.37 -6.24 -4.54
N ASP A 57 24.35 -5.88 -5.81
CA ASP A 57 24.22 -4.48 -6.24
C ASP A 57 22.89 -3.84 -5.77
N LEU A 58 21.86 -4.65 -5.50
CA LEU A 58 20.53 -4.19 -5.11
C LEU A 58 20.46 -3.59 -3.69
N TRP A 59 21.52 -3.68 -2.91
CA TRP A 59 21.65 -3.03 -1.61
C TRP A 59 21.91 -1.51 -1.72
N HIS A 60 22.36 -1.04 -2.89
CA HIS A 60 22.88 0.30 -3.05
C HIS A 60 21.91 1.20 -3.83
N ARG A 61 21.55 2.34 -3.25
CA ARG A 61 20.68 3.35 -3.90
C ARG A 61 21.23 3.78 -5.27
N GLU A 62 22.55 3.82 -5.39
CA GLU A 62 23.23 4.27 -6.64
C GLU A 62 22.87 3.38 -7.83
N THR A 63 22.59 2.11 -7.59
CA THR A 63 22.19 1.11 -8.59
C THR A 63 20.90 1.51 -9.32
N PHE A 64 20.03 2.27 -8.67
CA PHE A 64 18.71 2.65 -9.21
C PHE A 64 18.70 4.04 -9.87
N LYS A 65 19.84 4.73 -9.92
CA LYS A 65 19.99 5.96 -10.67
C LYS A 65 20.14 5.68 -12.16
N ALA A 66 19.77 6.65 -13.03
CA ALA A 66 20.08 6.69 -14.47
C ALA A 66 19.90 5.36 -15.22
N GLY A 67 18.67 4.85 -15.28
CA GLY A 67 18.33 3.66 -16.11
C GLY A 67 18.16 2.35 -15.36
N GLY A 68 18.34 2.37 -14.03
CA GLY A 68 18.14 1.22 -13.17
C GLY A 68 19.32 0.25 -13.12
N PRO A 69 19.15 -0.91 -12.45
CA PRO A 69 20.24 -1.89 -12.23
C PRO A 69 20.82 -2.49 -13.53
N ASP A 70 22.13 -2.68 -13.56
CA ASP A 70 22.77 -3.48 -14.61
C ASP A 70 22.39 -4.97 -14.45
N ARG A 71 21.49 -5.43 -15.30
CA ARG A 71 20.95 -6.79 -15.26
C ARG A 71 21.97 -7.87 -15.56
N SER A 72 23.10 -7.54 -16.20
CA SER A 72 24.18 -8.51 -16.45
C SER A 72 24.87 -8.97 -15.16
N ARG A 73 24.74 -8.17 -14.08
CA ARG A 73 25.30 -8.45 -12.75
C ARG A 73 24.28 -9.07 -11.78
N LEU A 74 23.04 -9.25 -12.23
CA LEU A 74 21.95 -9.78 -11.44
C LEU A 74 21.54 -11.17 -11.96
N THR A 75 20.90 -11.92 -11.07
CA THR A 75 20.28 -13.20 -11.44
C THR A 75 18.77 -12.99 -11.52
N GLU A 76 18.17 -13.29 -12.68
CA GLU A 76 16.72 -13.36 -12.80
C GLU A 76 16.22 -14.60 -12.04
N VAL A 77 15.22 -14.38 -11.16
CA VAL A 77 14.68 -15.44 -10.30
C VAL A 77 13.16 -15.49 -10.40
N MET A 78 12.59 -16.62 -10.02
CA MET A 78 11.14 -16.82 -9.92
C MET A 78 10.83 -17.66 -8.68
N LEU A 79 9.60 -17.50 -8.16
CA LEU A 79 9.11 -18.37 -7.10
C LEU A 79 8.93 -19.78 -7.66
N ALA A 80 9.55 -20.77 -7.03
CA ALA A 80 9.42 -22.16 -7.43
C ALA A 80 7.94 -22.60 -7.33
N PRO A 81 7.41 -23.31 -8.34
CA PRO A 81 6.05 -23.80 -8.28
C PRO A 81 5.90 -24.87 -7.19
N GLY A 82 4.79 -24.82 -6.49
CA GLY A 82 4.44 -25.81 -5.47
C GLY A 82 4.23 -25.21 -4.09
N PHE A 83 3.17 -25.66 -3.45
CA PHE A 83 2.78 -25.18 -2.12
C PHE A 83 3.83 -25.59 -1.07
N GLY A 84 4.31 -24.60 -0.32
CA GLY A 84 5.28 -24.77 0.76
C GLY A 84 6.75 -24.84 0.30
N ALA A 85 7.02 -24.66 -1.00
CA ALA A 85 8.38 -24.60 -1.51
C ALA A 85 9.12 -23.37 -0.96
N SER A 86 8.44 -22.20 -0.93
CA SER A 86 8.98 -20.91 -0.42
C SER A 86 10.44 -20.68 -0.87
N THR A 87 10.72 -20.97 -2.15
CA THR A 87 12.07 -21.02 -2.70
C THR A 87 12.12 -20.19 -3.98
N LEU A 88 13.13 -19.33 -4.08
CA LEU A 88 13.45 -18.62 -5.31
C LEU A 88 14.45 -19.45 -6.12
N VAL A 89 14.19 -19.63 -7.39
CA VAL A 89 15.04 -20.37 -8.34
C VAL A 89 15.38 -19.48 -9.53
N PRO A 90 16.54 -19.67 -10.19
CA PRO A 90 16.89 -18.93 -11.39
C PRO A 90 15.85 -19.14 -12.51
N ALA A 91 15.39 -18.05 -13.12
CA ALA A 91 14.54 -18.11 -14.30
C ALA A 91 15.34 -18.62 -15.52
N GLY A 92 14.75 -19.51 -16.31
CA GLY A 92 15.40 -20.08 -17.51
C GLY A 92 16.48 -21.14 -17.24
N GLY A 93 16.72 -21.51 -15.98
CA GLY A 93 17.62 -22.60 -15.61
C GLY A 93 16.88 -23.94 -15.43
N SER A 94 17.61 -25.05 -15.49
CA SER A 94 17.09 -26.33 -15.00
C SER A 94 16.85 -26.20 -13.49
N PHE A 95 15.68 -26.59 -13.01
CA PHE A 95 15.34 -26.61 -11.58
C PHE A 95 16.28 -27.51 -10.73
N HIS A 96 17.25 -28.14 -11.36
CA HIS A 96 18.20 -29.08 -10.76
C HIS A 96 19.62 -28.54 -10.62
N VAL A 97 19.81 -27.19 -10.71
CA VAL A 97 21.16 -26.62 -10.48
C VAL A 97 21.37 -26.46 -8.97
N PRO A 98 22.19 -27.32 -8.33
CA PRO A 98 22.51 -27.18 -6.92
C PRO A 98 23.25 -25.87 -6.67
N GLY A 99 22.82 -25.15 -5.60
CA GLY A 99 23.57 -24.01 -5.08
C GLY A 99 23.08 -22.62 -5.48
N ARG A 100 22.01 -22.48 -6.29
CA ARG A 100 21.43 -21.16 -6.65
C ARG A 100 19.99 -20.94 -6.19
N ALA A 101 19.37 -21.90 -5.53
CA ALA A 101 18.05 -21.76 -4.96
C ALA A 101 18.13 -21.13 -3.56
N ALA A 102 17.37 -20.08 -3.31
CA ALA A 102 17.27 -19.46 -2.00
C ALA A 102 15.94 -19.84 -1.35
N ARG A 103 15.98 -20.56 -0.24
CA ARG A 103 14.81 -20.80 0.60
C ARG A 103 14.53 -19.55 1.42
N ILE A 104 13.28 -19.10 1.38
CA ILE A 104 12.82 -17.90 2.06
C ILE A 104 11.93 -18.30 3.23
N ASP A 105 12.20 -17.78 4.41
CA ASP A 105 11.35 -18.01 5.57
C ASP A 105 10.16 -17.04 5.57
N VAL A 106 10.39 -15.74 5.30
CA VAL A 106 9.33 -14.73 5.21
C VAL A 106 9.63 -13.75 4.06
N PHE A 107 8.63 -13.44 3.27
CA PHE A 107 8.66 -12.35 2.31
C PHE A 107 8.18 -11.06 2.98
N VAL A 108 8.83 -9.94 2.67
CA VAL A 108 8.42 -8.59 3.08
C VAL A 108 8.15 -7.78 1.81
N PRO A 109 6.92 -7.80 1.29
CA PRO A 109 6.53 -6.93 0.19
C PRO A 109 6.60 -5.47 0.63
N VAL A 110 7.31 -4.64 -0.15
CA VAL A 110 7.41 -3.19 0.01
C VAL A 110 7.08 -2.56 -1.34
N LEU A 111 6.03 -3.07 -1.97
CA LEU A 111 5.54 -2.68 -3.28
C LEU A 111 4.38 -1.69 -3.10
N HIS A 112 4.42 -0.58 -3.84
CA HIS A 112 3.37 0.43 -3.76
C HIS A 112 2.57 0.48 -5.05
N GLY A 113 1.24 0.69 -4.90
CA GLY A 113 0.30 0.79 -6.01
C GLY A 113 -0.03 -0.55 -6.68
N THR A 114 -0.33 -0.50 -7.97
CA THR A 114 -0.81 -1.63 -8.77
C THR A 114 0.15 -2.82 -8.73
N PHE A 115 -0.39 -4.04 -8.68
CA PHE A 115 0.29 -5.33 -8.53
C PHE A 115 1.00 -5.55 -7.18
N GLY A 116 1.17 -4.50 -6.36
CA GLY A 116 1.77 -4.58 -5.04
C GLY A 116 0.75 -4.54 -3.90
N GLU A 117 -0.23 -3.62 -3.98
CA GLU A 117 -1.23 -3.38 -2.94
C GLU A 117 -2.62 -3.94 -3.26
N ASP A 118 -2.83 -4.52 -4.44
CA ASP A 118 -4.13 -4.95 -4.98
C ASP A 118 -4.43 -6.45 -4.82
N GLY A 119 -3.55 -7.20 -4.16
CA GLY A 119 -3.71 -8.64 -3.94
C GLY A 119 -2.97 -9.52 -4.94
N CYS A 120 -2.40 -8.98 -6.02
CA CYS A 120 -1.72 -9.76 -7.05
C CYS A 120 -0.48 -10.48 -6.51
N VAL A 121 0.46 -9.76 -5.90
CA VAL A 121 1.66 -10.38 -5.30
C VAL A 121 1.29 -11.26 -4.11
N GLN A 122 0.30 -10.88 -3.32
CA GLN A 122 -0.21 -11.66 -2.20
C GLN A 122 -0.79 -12.99 -2.68
N GLY A 123 -1.53 -12.99 -3.79
CA GLY A 123 -2.05 -14.21 -4.42
C GLY A 123 -0.97 -15.16 -4.89
N LEU A 124 0.10 -14.64 -5.48
CA LEU A 124 1.27 -15.44 -5.87
C LEU A 124 1.93 -16.10 -4.65
N LEU A 125 2.12 -15.34 -3.57
CA LEU A 125 2.71 -15.84 -2.33
C LEU A 125 1.79 -16.84 -1.61
N ASP A 126 0.47 -16.61 -1.59
CA ASP A 126 -0.51 -17.54 -1.04
C ASP A 126 -0.56 -18.87 -1.80
N LEU A 127 -0.49 -18.84 -3.16
CA LEU A 127 -0.38 -20.05 -3.99
C LEU A 127 0.89 -20.83 -3.70
N GLY A 128 2.01 -20.14 -3.42
CA GLY A 128 3.27 -20.75 -3.01
C GLY A 128 3.27 -21.26 -1.57
N GLY A 129 2.23 -20.93 -0.76
CA GLY A 129 2.22 -21.24 0.68
C GLY A 129 3.29 -20.51 1.47
N CYS A 130 3.71 -19.34 0.98
CA CYS A 130 4.76 -18.52 1.57
C CYS A 130 4.23 -17.74 2.78
N ALA A 131 5.09 -17.54 3.79
CA ALA A 131 4.84 -16.53 4.81
C ALA A 131 5.22 -15.15 4.25
N TYR A 132 4.39 -14.13 4.50
CA TYR A 132 4.68 -12.75 4.11
C TYR A 132 4.08 -11.74 5.07
N VAL A 133 4.75 -10.60 5.17
CA VAL A 133 4.28 -9.45 5.93
C VAL A 133 3.27 -8.67 5.08
N GLY A 134 2.15 -8.29 5.68
CA GLY A 134 1.14 -7.45 5.03
C GLY A 134 -0.23 -8.12 4.94
N SER A 135 -1.17 -7.37 4.41
CA SER A 135 -2.55 -7.80 4.20
C SER A 135 -2.64 -8.91 3.17
N GLY A 136 -3.60 -9.82 3.33
CA GLY A 136 -3.88 -10.88 2.37
C GLY A 136 -4.62 -10.39 1.13
N VAL A 137 -4.89 -11.29 0.19
CA VAL A 137 -5.52 -11.00 -1.11
C VAL A 137 -6.79 -10.16 -0.97
N LEU A 138 -7.73 -10.59 -0.13
CA LEU A 138 -9.03 -9.93 0.00
C LEU A 138 -8.90 -8.49 0.53
N ALA A 139 -8.16 -8.31 1.62
CA ALA A 139 -7.97 -7.00 2.24
C ALA A 139 -7.22 -6.04 1.31
N SER A 140 -6.19 -6.52 0.60
CA SER A 140 -5.44 -5.74 -0.38
C SER A 140 -6.33 -5.32 -1.56
N ALA A 141 -7.08 -6.24 -2.16
CA ALA A 141 -7.97 -5.94 -3.28
C ALA A 141 -9.08 -4.94 -2.91
N ILE A 142 -9.70 -5.11 -1.74
CA ILE A 142 -10.71 -4.17 -1.25
C ILE A 142 -10.07 -2.83 -0.90
N GLY A 143 -8.93 -2.82 -0.18
CA GLY A 143 -8.23 -1.62 0.26
C GLY A 143 -7.83 -0.73 -0.91
N MET A 144 -7.42 -1.33 -2.04
CA MET A 144 -7.06 -0.60 -3.25
C MET A 144 -8.24 0.11 -3.91
N ASN A 145 -9.45 -0.46 -3.84
CA ASN A 145 -10.64 0.13 -4.49
C ASN A 145 -11.40 1.07 -3.54
N LYS A 146 -11.25 2.39 -3.74
CA LYS A 146 -11.87 3.44 -2.91
C LYS A 146 -13.38 3.32 -2.81
N ARG A 147 -14.10 2.97 -3.89
CA ARG A 147 -15.55 2.82 -3.88
C ARG A 147 -16.00 1.67 -2.98
N VAL A 148 -15.35 0.50 -3.14
CA VAL A 148 -15.71 -0.68 -2.35
C VAL A 148 -15.38 -0.46 -0.87
N THR A 149 -14.21 0.08 -0.58
CA THR A 149 -13.78 0.37 0.80
C THR A 149 -14.71 1.35 1.49
N LYS A 150 -15.08 2.46 0.82
CA LYS A 150 -16.03 3.45 1.34
C LYS A 150 -17.43 2.85 1.57
N ALA A 151 -17.89 2.00 0.65
CA ALA A 151 -19.20 1.34 0.80
C ALA A 151 -19.23 0.43 2.03
N LEU A 152 -18.16 -0.33 2.27
CA LEU A 152 -18.04 -1.19 3.46
C LEU A 152 -17.93 -0.34 4.74
N ALA A 153 -17.07 0.68 4.75
CA ALA A 153 -16.89 1.58 5.88
C ALA A 153 -18.20 2.27 6.28
N ALA A 154 -18.94 2.82 5.31
CA ALA A 154 -20.22 3.47 5.55
C ALA A 154 -21.25 2.54 6.21
N ARG A 155 -21.30 1.26 5.82
CA ARG A 155 -22.22 0.27 6.41
C ARG A 155 -21.93 -0.05 7.87
N THR A 156 -20.73 0.20 8.35
CA THR A 156 -20.34 0.03 9.77
C THR A 156 -20.38 1.30 10.57
N GLY A 157 -20.93 2.38 10.00
CA GLY A 157 -21.06 3.68 10.67
C GLY A 157 -19.78 4.51 10.67
N VAL A 158 -18.75 4.13 9.90
CA VAL A 158 -17.59 4.97 9.67
C VAL A 158 -17.98 6.12 8.74
N PRO A 159 -17.81 7.40 9.15
CA PRO A 159 -18.18 8.53 8.31
C PRO A 159 -17.31 8.55 7.03
N VAL A 160 -17.97 8.74 5.88
CA VAL A 160 -17.33 8.86 4.57
C VAL A 160 -17.91 10.06 3.83
N VAL A 161 -17.12 10.71 2.99
CA VAL A 161 -17.64 11.71 2.06
C VAL A 161 -18.55 10.98 1.06
N PRO A 162 -19.80 11.47 0.81
CA PRO A 162 -20.68 10.84 -0.16
C PRO A 162 -20.06 10.86 -1.56
N TRP A 163 -20.38 9.85 -2.38
CA TRP A 163 -19.74 9.68 -3.69
C TRP A 163 -20.71 9.16 -4.76
N LEU A 164 -20.35 9.43 -5.99
CA LEU A 164 -20.84 8.75 -7.18
C LEU A 164 -19.67 8.06 -7.87
N SER A 165 -19.90 6.92 -8.53
CA SER A 165 -18.87 6.26 -9.33
C SER A 165 -19.41 5.94 -10.72
N PHE A 166 -18.50 5.96 -11.70
CA PHE A 166 -18.78 5.68 -13.09
C PHE A 166 -17.65 4.82 -13.65
N ASP A 167 -18.02 3.71 -14.28
CA ASP A 167 -17.09 2.87 -15.01
C ASP A 167 -16.87 3.37 -16.43
N ARG A 168 -15.80 2.91 -17.07
CA ARG A 168 -15.43 3.30 -18.45
C ARG A 168 -16.51 2.95 -19.49
N GLY A 169 -17.42 2.03 -19.20
CA GLY A 169 -18.55 1.68 -20.07
C GLY A 169 -19.51 2.84 -20.33
N VAL A 170 -19.42 3.95 -19.57
CA VAL A 170 -20.19 5.17 -19.90
C VAL A 170 -19.84 5.70 -21.29
N LEU A 171 -18.61 5.48 -21.77
CA LEU A 171 -18.14 5.92 -23.09
C LEU A 171 -18.89 5.21 -24.24
N GLU A 172 -19.37 3.99 -23.99
CA GLU A 172 -20.10 3.17 -24.96
C GLU A 172 -21.53 3.67 -25.19
N ARG A 173 -22.04 4.53 -24.27
CA ARG A 173 -23.38 5.14 -24.38
C ARG A 173 -23.44 6.28 -25.40
N GLY A 174 -22.39 6.49 -26.19
CA GLY A 174 -22.30 7.58 -27.14
C GLY A 174 -22.23 8.96 -26.44
N ALA A 175 -22.61 10.03 -27.15
CA ALA A 175 -22.49 11.39 -26.62
C ALA A 175 -23.49 11.77 -25.50
N SER A 176 -24.46 10.92 -25.15
CA SER A 176 -25.47 11.23 -24.12
C SER A 176 -24.86 11.41 -22.74
N TRP A 177 -23.84 10.61 -22.40
CA TRP A 177 -23.17 10.68 -21.10
C TRP A 177 -22.53 12.06 -20.82
N LEU A 178 -22.12 12.79 -21.86
CA LEU A 178 -21.54 14.14 -21.73
C LEU A 178 -22.52 15.14 -21.10
N LYS A 179 -23.82 14.88 -21.16
CA LYS A 179 -24.86 15.69 -20.53
C LYS A 179 -25.41 15.05 -19.25
N GLU A 180 -25.67 13.74 -19.29
CA GLU A 180 -26.27 12.99 -18.19
C GLU A 180 -25.39 12.97 -16.93
N LEU A 181 -24.07 12.74 -17.09
CA LEU A 181 -23.14 12.66 -15.98
C LEU A 181 -23.00 14.01 -15.25
N PRO A 182 -22.72 15.14 -15.95
CA PRO A 182 -22.66 16.44 -15.28
C PRO A 182 -23.96 16.86 -14.62
N ALA A 183 -25.12 16.59 -15.25
CA ALA A 183 -26.43 16.88 -14.66
C ALA A 183 -26.59 16.11 -13.34
N ARG A 184 -26.38 14.78 -13.36
CA ARG A 184 -26.50 13.94 -12.17
C ARG A 184 -25.55 14.38 -11.04
N VAL A 185 -24.30 14.72 -11.36
CA VAL A 185 -23.31 15.17 -10.37
C VAL A 185 -23.70 16.54 -9.81
N GLY A 186 -24.09 17.47 -10.69
CA GLY A 186 -24.53 18.82 -10.28
C GLY A 186 -25.77 18.79 -9.38
N ASP A 187 -26.77 17.97 -9.72
CA ASP A 187 -27.99 17.79 -8.93
C ASP A 187 -27.71 17.13 -7.56
N THR A 188 -26.71 16.22 -7.51
CA THR A 188 -26.40 15.48 -6.27
C THR A 188 -25.52 16.29 -5.32
N PHE A 189 -24.48 16.95 -5.83
CA PHE A 189 -23.42 17.54 -5.01
C PHE A 189 -23.26 19.06 -5.18
N GLY A 190 -23.73 19.61 -6.29
CA GLY A 190 -23.33 20.96 -6.70
C GLY A 190 -21.87 21.01 -7.15
N TRP A 191 -21.31 22.22 -7.16
CA TRP A 191 -19.93 22.48 -7.61
C TRP A 191 -19.14 23.25 -6.54
N PRO A 192 -17.81 23.07 -6.43
CA PRO A 192 -16.97 22.11 -7.15
C PRO A 192 -17.05 20.69 -6.60
N VAL A 193 -16.60 19.72 -7.44
CA VAL A 193 -16.42 18.32 -7.06
C VAL A 193 -14.95 17.91 -7.27
N ILE A 194 -14.54 16.82 -6.63
CA ILE A 194 -13.24 16.17 -6.88
C ILE A 194 -13.47 14.87 -7.64
N VAL A 195 -12.67 14.63 -8.67
CA VAL A 195 -12.66 13.42 -9.51
C VAL A 195 -11.40 12.63 -9.22
N LYS A 196 -11.54 11.35 -8.94
CA LYS A 196 -10.43 10.45 -8.54
C LYS A 196 -10.55 9.11 -9.25
N PRO A 197 -9.43 8.42 -9.59
CA PRO A 197 -9.46 7.00 -9.92
C PRO A 197 -9.82 6.18 -8.67
N CYS A 198 -10.54 5.07 -8.85
CA CYS A 198 -10.90 4.16 -7.76
C CYS A 198 -9.72 3.32 -7.26
N ASN A 199 -8.83 2.88 -8.18
CA ASN A 199 -7.82 1.86 -7.93
C ASN A 199 -6.37 2.39 -7.98
N LEU A 200 -6.16 3.69 -7.77
CA LEU A 200 -4.82 4.30 -7.77
C LEU A 200 -4.56 5.09 -6.50
N GLY A 201 -3.27 5.15 -6.13
CA GLY A 201 -2.72 5.97 -5.05
C GLY A 201 -2.08 7.26 -5.54
N SER A 202 -1.34 7.93 -4.65
CA SER A 202 -0.42 9.05 -4.91
C SER A 202 -1.01 10.23 -5.68
N SER A 203 -2.33 10.43 -5.61
CA SER A 203 -3.06 11.50 -6.31
C SER A 203 -2.90 11.49 -7.86
N ALA A 204 -2.48 10.36 -8.46
CA ALA A 204 -2.46 10.22 -9.90
C ALA A 204 -3.90 10.31 -10.47
N GLY A 205 -4.11 11.10 -11.51
CA GLY A 205 -5.41 11.28 -12.13
C GLY A 205 -6.45 12.07 -11.32
N VAL A 206 -6.11 12.59 -10.13
CA VAL A 206 -7.02 13.39 -9.29
C VAL A 206 -7.13 14.81 -9.84
N SER A 207 -8.36 15.32 -9.95
CA SER A 207 -8.64 16.68 -10.39
C SER A 207 -9.85 17.30 -9.69
N VAL A 208 -9.87 18.64 -9.58
CA VAL A 208 -11.02 19.40 -9.08
C VAL A 208 -11.79 19.95 -10.27
N ALA A 209 -13.09 19.69 -10.32
CA ALA A 209 -13.98 20.14 -11.36
C ALA A 209 -14.95 21.19 -10.82
N ALA A 210 -14.85 22.43 -11.31
CA ALA A 210 -15.72 23.54 -10.92
C ALA A 210 -16.89 23.74 -11.89
N SER A 211 -16.95 22.97 -12.99
CA SER A 211 -17.97 23.07 -14.02
C SER A 211 -18.24 21.71 -14.68
N PRO A 212 -19.36 21.57 -15.43
CA PRO A 212 -19.67 20.40 -16.25
C PRO A 212 -18.52 19.96 -17.16
N ASP A 213 -17.92 20.89 -17.88
CA ASP A 213 -16.84 20.59 -18.85
C ASP A 213 -15.57 20.12 -18.12
N ALA A 214 -15.24 20.75 -16.99
CA ALA A 214 -14.10 20.34 -16.16
C ALA A 214 -14.34 18.93 -15.58
N LEU A 215 -15.58 18.57 -15.24
CA LEU A 215 -15.92 17.21 -14.79
C LEU A 215 -15.69 16.19 -15.89
N VAL A 216 -16.17 16.45 -17.10
CA VAL A 216 -15.98 15.55 -18.25
C VAL A 216 -14.48 15.35 -18.52
N ALA A 217 -13.71 16.44 -18.55
CA ALA A 217 -12.25 16.37 -18.74
C ALA A 217 -11.57 15.56 -17.61
N GLY A 218 -11.98 15.76 -16.37
CA GLY A 218 -11.48 15.01 -15.22
C GLY A 218 -11.76 13.52 -15.29
N VAL A 219 -12.99 13.13 -15.70
CA VAL A 219 -13.37 11.72 -15.87
C VAL A 219 -12.61 11.07 -17.01
N LEU A 220 -12.44 11.76 -18.15
CA LEU A 220 -11.63 11.27 -19.26
C LEU A 220 -10.17 11.07 -18.84
N ASN A 221 -9.61 12.03 -18.10
CA ASN A 221 -8.26 11.89 -17.56
C ASN A 221 -8.13 10.68 -16.61
N VAL A 222 -9.12 10.41 -15.76
CA VAL A 222 -9.10 9.18 -14.93
C VAL A 222 -9.06 7.94 -15.80
N PHE A 223 -9.82 7.88 -16.90
CA PHE A 223 -9.87 6.71 -17.77
C PHE A 223 -8.60 6.43 -18.59
N GLU A 224 -7.59 7.32 -18.53
CA GLU A 224 -6.24 7.02 -19.02
C GLU A 224 -5.47 6.10 -18.06
N TYR A 225 -5.87 6.07 -16.78
CA TYR A 225 -5.15 5.36 -15.70
C TYR A 225 -5.97 4.25 -15.05
N ASP A 226 -7.30 4.37 -15.03
CA ASP A 226 -8.21 3.47 -14.33
C ASP A 226 -9.48 3.21 -15.15
N VAL A 227 -10.15 2.14 -14.85
CA VAL A 227 -11.43 1.79 -15.48
C VAL A 227 -12.64 2.37 -14.71
N GLU A 228 -12.44 2.93 -13.54
CA GLU A 228 -13.50 3.45 -12.69
C GLU A 228 -13.13 4.81 -12.09
N ALA A 229 -14.01 5.81 -12.27
CA ALA A 229 -13.91 7.15 -11.69
C ALA A 229 -14.82 7.29 -10.47
N LEU A 230 -14.30 7.87 -9.40
CA LEU A 230 -15.03 8.28 -8.19
C LEU A 230 -15.16 9.80 -8.15
N ILE A 231 -16.36 10.30 -7.85
CA ILE A 231 -16.66 11.73 -7.78
C ILE A 231 -17.23 12.03 -6.40
N GLU A 232 -16.70 13.05 -5.73
CA GLU A 232 -17.11 13.49 -4.40
C GLU A 232 -17.30 15.01 -4.37
N PRO A 233 -18.13 15.57 -3.47
CA PRO A 233 -18.13 17.00 -3.22
C PRO A 233 -16.74 17.45 -2.75
N PHE A 234 -16.29 18.61 -3.23
CA PHE A 234 -14.99 19.14 -2.84
C PHE A 234 -15.09 19.87 -1.50
N ILE A 235 -14.42 19.35 -0.49
CA ILE A 235 -14.32 20.00 0.82
C ILE A 235 -13.27 21.11 0.70
N ARG A 236 -13.70 22.39 0.77
CA ARG A 236 -12.82 23.55 0.55
C ARG A 236 -11.82 23.76 1.68
N ASN A 237 -12.31 23.80 2.91
CA ASN A 237 -11.48 23.98 4.10
C ASN A 237 -11.24 22.63 4.76
N ARG A 238 -10.25 21.89 4.23
CA ARG A 238 -9.93 20.53 4.69
C ARG A 238 -8.52 20.41 5.21
N LEU A 239 -8.35 19.52 6.19
CA LEU A 239 -7.07 19.01 6.65
C LEU A 239 -7.01 17.51 6.38
N GLU A 240 -5.82 17.00 6.11
CA GLU A 240 -5.55 15.56 6.04
C GLU A 240 -5.05 15.09 7.41
N LEU A 241 -5.55 13.95 7.88
CA LEU A 241 -5.13 13.32 9.12
C LEU A 241 -4.92 11.84 8.88
N ASN A 242 -3.72 11.33 9.15
CA ASN A 242 -3.33 9.95 8.87
C ASN A 242 -3.05 9.19 10.18
N VAL A 243 -3.35 7.89 10.18
CA VAL A 243 -3.07 6.97 11.28
C VAL A 243 -2.56 5.67 10.71
N ALA A 244 -1.40 5.19 11.16
CA ALA A 244 -0.98 3.83 10.85
C ALA A 244 -1.59 2.83 11.84
N VAL A 245 -1.87 1.63 11.36
CA VAL A 245 -2.34 0.51 12.19
C VAL A 245 -1.46 -0.69 11.94
N ALA A 246 -0.91 -1.26 13.01
CA ALA A 246 -0.15 -2.51 12.96
C ALA A 246 -1.04 -3.68 13.40
N GLY A 247 -1.14 -4.70 12.54
CA GLY A 247 -1.86 -5.96 12.80
C GLY A 247 -0.98 -6.90 13.61
N LEU A 248 -0.96 -6.71 14.92
CA LEU A 248 -0.33 -7.61 15.88
C LEU A 248 -1.34 -8.65 16.38
N ASP A 249 -1.27 -9.05 17.65
CA ASP A 249 -2.30 -9.93 18.23
C ASP A 249 -3.65 -9.21 18.30
N GLU A 250 -3.61 -7.93 18.72
CA GLU A 250 -4.70 -6.97 18.53
C GLU A 250 -4.19 -5.82 17.64
N PRO A 251 -5.05 -5.22 16.79
CA PRO A 251 -4.68 -4.06 15.99
C PRO A 251 -4.29 -2.88 16.88
N VAL A 252 -3.12 -2.31 16.63
CA VAL A 252 -2.58 -1.17 17.38
C VAL A 252 -2.49 0.04 16.46
N ALA A 253 -3.06 1.17 16.88
CA ALA A 253 -2.95 2.43 16.16
C ALA A 253 -1.71 3.23 16.61
N SER A 254 -1.06 3.88 15.66
CA SER A 254 0.03 4.83 15.89
C SER A 254 -0.47 6.16 16.46
N VAL A 255 0.44 7.12 16.62
CA VAL A 255 0.08 8.54 16.71
C VAL A 255 -0.58 9.00 15.41
N THR A 256 -1.29 10.12 15.46
CA THR A 256 -1.83 10.77 14.27
C THR A 256 -0.75 11.58 13.55
N GLU A 257 -0.92 11.80 12.25
CA GLU A 257 -0.07 12.64 11.42
C GLU A 257 -0.91 13.64 10.64
N MET A 258 -0.49 14.87 10.63
CA MET A 258 -1.02 15.90 9.73
C MET A 258 0.07 16.29 8.74
N PRO A 259 -0.06 15.95 7.44
CA PRO A 259 0.87 16.40 6.41
C PRO A 259 0.82 17.92 6.27
N VAL A 260 1.98 18.58 6.23
CA VAL A 260 2.04 20.04 6.02
C VAL A 260 1.93 20.33 4.53
N THR A 261 0.74 20.73 4.08
CA THR A 261 0.47 21.16 2.71
C THR A 261 0.55 22.68 2.61
N ARG A 262 1.18 23.22 1.56
CA ARG A 262 1.34 24.66 1.38
C ARG A 262 0.26 25.33 0.52
N GLN A 263 -0.75 24.61 0.03
CA GLN A 263 -1.74 25.16 -0.92
C GLN A 263 -3.12 24.52 -0.78
N GLU A 264 -4.13 25.24 -1.25
CA GLU A 264 -5.54 24.87 -1.32
C GLU A 264 -5.86 23.70 -2.29
N SER A 265 -4.87 23.19 -3.02
CA SER A 265 -5.01 22.06 -3.96
C SER A 265 -4.62 20.74 -3.32
N PRO A 266 -5.18 19.60 -3.79
CA PRO A 266 -4.67 18.28 -3.43
C PRO A 266 -3.17 18.20 -3.75
N LEU A 267 -2.37 17.59 -2.86
CA LEU A 267 -0.96 17.35 -3.15
C LEU A 267 -0.83 16.55 -4.44
N THR A 268 -0.16 17.12 -5.44
CA THR A 268 0.16 16.41 -6.67
C THR A 268 1.22 15.34 -6.39
N PHE A 269 1.34 14.34 -7.29
CA PHE A 269 2.41 13.35 -7.23
C PHE A 269 3.80 13.98 -7.09
N SER A 270 4.05 15.08 -7.82
CA SER A 270 5.31 15.80 -7.76
C SER A 270 5.54 16.51 -6.43
N GLU A 271 4.50 16.94 -5.74
CA GLU A 271 4.60 17.58 -4.42
C GLU A 271 4.80 16.56 -3.30
N LYS A 272 4.21 15.36 -3.43
CA LYS A 272 4.45 14.26 -2.47
C LYS A 272 5.89 13.73 -2.54
N TYR A 273 6.50 13.67 -3.73
CA TYR A 273 7.75 12.94 -3.96
C TYR A 273 8.92 13.76 -4.51
N LYS A 274 8.71 14.96 -5.11
CA LYS A 274 9.77 15.77 -5.75
C LYS A 274 10.34 16.91 -4.90
N LYS A 275 9.86 17.18 -3.69
CA LYS A 275 10.42 18.23 -2.81
C LYS A 275 11.78 17.90 -2.19
N GLU A 276 12.60 17.12 -2.85
CA GLU A 276 14.01 16.86 -2.50
C GLU A 276 15.00 17.95 -2.96
N GLY A 277 14.60 19.18 -3.08
CA GLY A 277 15.41 20.30 -3.58
C GLY A 277 16.14 21.12 -2.51
N ARG A 278 16.34 20.67 -1.26
CA ARG A 278 17.23 21.35 -0.30
C ARG A 278 17.95 20.35 0.60
N LYS A 279 19.18 20.01 0.17
CA LYS A 279 20.36 19.63 0.97
C LYS A 279 20.12 18.82 2.27
N THR A 280 20.11 17.51 2.15
CA THR A 280 20.95 16.65 2.99
C THR A 280 21.48 15.52 2.11
N VAL A 281 22.74 15.65 1.72
CA VAL A 281 23.47 14.58 1.04
C VAL A 281 23.67 13.49 2.07
N GLY A 282 23.01 12.32 1.90
CA GLY A 282 23.35 11.12 2.64
C GLY A 282 22.23 10.40 3.38
N SER A 283 20.99 10.89 3.51
CA SER A 283 19.94 10.18 4.20
C SER A 283 18.95 9.50 3.24
N ILE A 284 18.64 8.23 3.52
CA ILE A 284 17.56 7.46 2.87
C ILE A 284 16.24 7.88 3.57
N GLU A 285 15.76 9.11 3.33
CA GLU A 285 14.64 9.64 4.13
C GLU A 285 13.26 9.35 3.53
N GLY A 286 13.14 9.05 2.23
CA GLY A 286 11.87 8.68 1.62
C GLY A 286 10.67 9.51 2.11
N MET A 287 9.55 8.86 2.39
CA MET A 287 8.36 9.50 2.99
C MET A 287 8.62 10.06 4.40
N ALA A 288 9.63 9.57 5.11
CA ALA A 288 9.99 10.07 6.44
C ALA A 288 10.54 11.52 6.41
N GLY A 289 11.09 11.96 5.27
CA GLY A 289 11.59 13.32 5.08
C GLY A 289 10.53 14.37 4.72
N ALA A 290 9.26 14.00 4.53
CA ALA A 290 8.20 14.94 4.24
C ALA A 290 7.85 15.79 5.47
N LEU A 291 7.52 17.08 5.26
CA LEU A 291 7.08 17.95 6.36
C LEU A 291 5.74 17.48 6.92
N ARG A 292 5.69 17.26 8.23
CA ARG A 292 4.52 16.75 8.95
C ARG A 292 4.50 17.19 10.40
N VAL A 293 3.33 17.20 11.00
CA VAL A 293 3.16 17.35 12.44
C VAL A 293 2.64 16.02 12.98
N LEU A 294 3.40 15.42 13.89
CA LEU A 294 2.98 14.21 14.60
C LEU A 294 2.16 14.60 15.81
N ASP A 295 1.04 13.92 15.99
CA ASP A 295 0.07 14.10 17.06
C ASP A 295 -0.30 15.58 17.30
N PRO A 296 -0.78 16.32 16.26
CA PRO A 296 -0.92 17.77 16.27
C PRO A 296 -1.76 18.27 17.45
N GLU A 297 -1.15 19.05 18.34
CA GLU A 297 -1.82 19.58 19.54
C GLU A 297 -2.92 20.60 19.21
N ASP A 298 -2.84 21.23 18.04
CA ASP A 298 -3.87 22.16 17.53
C ASP A 298 -5.20 21.46 17.17
N LEU A 299 -5.18 20.13 17.00
CA LEU A 299 -6.41 19.34 16.84
C LEU A 299 -6.91 18.86 18.21
N PRO A 300 -8.24 18.93 18.45
CA PRO A 300 -8.83 18.41 19.69
C PRO A 300 -8.44 16.94 19.93
N LEU A 301 -8.13 16.60 21.17
CA LEU A 301 -7.77 15.22 21.55
C LEU A 301 -8.86 14.21 21.12
N GLU A 302 -10.14 14.58 21.28
CA GLU A 302 -11.27 13.74 20.86
C GLU A 302 -11.25 13.42 19.36
N MET A 303 -10.84 14.36 18.51
CA MET A 303 -10.71 14.17 17.07
C MET A 303 -9.58 13.19 16.75
N ARG A 304 -8.44 13.34 17.42
CA ARG A 304 -7.28 12.44 17.26
C ARG A 304 -7.60 11.02 17.73
N GLU A 305 -8.23 10.88 18.90
CA GLU A 305 -8.66 9.58 19.42
C GLU A 305 -9.73 8.94 18.53
N ARG A 306 -10.68 9.74 18.02
CA ARG A 306 -11.69 9.26 17.09
C ARG A 306 -11.06 8.73 15.79
N ALA A 307 -10.03 9.41 15.26
CA ALA A 307 -9.30 8.95 14.08
C ALA A 307 -8.61 7.60 14.35
N ARG A 308 -7.95 7.41 15.50
CA ARG A 308 -7.32 6.13 15.89
C ARG A 308 -8.35 5.00 15.99
N GLN A 309 -9.50 5.24 16.64
CA GLN A 309 -10.57 4.26 16.76
C GLN A 309 -11.15 3.86 15.39
N LEU A 310 -11.40 4.84 14.52
CA LEU A 310 -11.91 4.58 13.19
C LEU A 310 -10.87 3.85 12.32
N ALA A 311 -9.58 4.18 12.46
CA ALA A 311 -8.50 3.50 11.76
C ALA A 311 -8.44 2.01 12.11
N THR A 312 -8.46 1.66 13.41
CA THR A 312 -8.50 0.26 13.86
C THR A 312 -9.79 -0.44 13.44
N THR A 313 -10.92 0.27 13.43
CA THR A 313 -12.20 -0.27 12.96
C THR A 313 -12.13 -0.63 11.47
N VAL A 314 -11.63 0.26 10.62
CA VAL A 314 -11.49 0.01 9.17
C VAL A 314 -10.49 -1.11 8.91
N PHE A 315 -9.34 -1.10 9.59
CA PHE A 315 -8.33 -2.15 9.50
C PHE A 315 -8.92 -3.54 9.78
N SER A 316 -9.64 -3.66 10.90
CA SER A 316 -10.29 -4.93 11.31
C SER A 316 -11.42 -5.32 10.37
N LEU A 317 -12.27 -4.36 9.94
CA LEU A 317 -13.37 -4.59 9.01
C LEU A 317 -12.90 -5.24 7.70
N LEU A 318 -11.77 -4.79 7.18
CA LEU A 318 -11.22 -5.29 5.93
C LEU A 318 -10.42 -6.59 6.11
N GLY A 319 -10.17 -7.03 7.33
CA GLY A 319 -9.29 -8.16 7.63
C GLY A 319 -7.84 -7.88 7.26
N CYS A 320 -7.39 -6.65 7.45
CA CYS A 320 -6.00 -6.26 7.21
C CYS A 320 -5.05 -6.98 8.19
N GLU A 321 -3.85 -7.21 7.72
CA GLU A 321 -2.71 -7.74 8.49
C GLU A 321 -1.46 -6.92 8.17
N GLY A 322 -0.39 -7.12 8.93
CA GLY A 322 0.86 -6.38 8.73
C GLY A 322 0.71 -4.91 9.15
N ILE A 323 0.92 -3.98 8.25
CA ILE A 323 0.81 -2.55 8.52
C ILE A 323 0.00 -1.86 7.43
N SER A 324 -0.91 -0.98 7.83
CA SER A 324 -1.66 -0.13 6.91
C SER A 324 -1.66 1.32 7.41
N ARG A 325 -1.87 2.29 6.52
CA ARG A 325 -2.14 3.68 6.88
C ARG A 325 -3.55 4.05 6.44
N VAL A 326 -4.33 4.52 7.37
CA VAL A 326 -5.70 5.00 7.14
C VAL A 326 -5.65 6.51 7.08
N ASP A 327 -6.13 7.05 5.97
CA ASP A 327 -6.09 8.47 5.67
C ASP A 327 -7.50 9.05 5.81
N PHE A 328 -7.61 10.14 6.57
CA PHE A 328 -8.86 10.85 6.85
C PHE A 328 -8.82 12.27 6.30
N LEU A 329 -10.01 12.81 6.05
CA LEU A 329 -10.24 14.22 5.77
C LEU A 329 -11.03 14.84 6.93
N ILE A 330 -10.56 15.97 7.44
CA ILE A 330 -11.29 16.81 8.37
C ILE A 330 -11.93 17.96 7.57
N ASP A 331 -13.24 18.07 7.59
CA ASP A 331 -13.97 19.25 7.16
C ASP A 331 -13.97 20.25 8.33
N VAL A 332 -13.13 21.29 8.24
CA VAL A 332 -12.95 22.27 9.32
C VAL A 332 -14.22 23.05 9.56
N ASP A 333 -14.96 23.39 8.50
CA ASP A 333 -16.18 24.20 8.60
C ASP A 333 -17.32 23.45 9.30
N ARG A 334 -17.36 22.12 9.16
CA ARG A 334 -18.36 21.25 9.79
C ARG A 334 -17.86 20.55 11.06
N ASN A 335 -16.59 20.71 11.40
CA ASN A 335 -15.91 19.95 12.45
C ASN A 335 -16.17 18.44 12.31
N ALA A 336 -16.01 17.90 11.12
CA ALA A 336 -16.35 16.52 10.79
C ALA A 336 -15.14 15.75 10.25
N LEU A 337 -14.99 14.50 10.71
CA LEU A 337 -13.93 13.57 10.29
C LEU A 337 -14.51 12.53 9.35
N TYR A 338 -13.92 12.39 8.16
CA TYR A 338 -14.31 11.42 7.14
C TYR A 338 -13.17 10.49 6.80
N PHE A 339 -13.44 9.19 6.74
CA PHE A 339 -12.54 8.21 6.15
C PHE A 339 -12.40 8.49 4.65
N ASN A 340 -11.17 8.58 4.16
CA ASN A 340 -10.85 8.82 2.76
C ASN A 340 -10.41 7.53 2.05
N GLU A 341 -9.32 6.93 2.52
CA GLU A 341 -8.74 5.71 1.94
C GLU A 341 -7.89 4.94 2.96
N ILE A 342 -7.52 3.72 2.61
CA ILE A 342 -6.56 2.90 3.35
C ILE A 342 -5.45 2.43 2.39
N ASN A 343 -4.21 2.56 2.81
CA ASN A 343 -3.02 2.07 2.12
C ASN A 343 -2.53 0.82 2.85
N THR A 344 -2.62 -0.34 2.22
CA THR A 344 -2.29 -1.64 2.84
C THR A 344 -0.80 -1.95 2.85
N LEU A 345 0.01 -1.17 2.13
CA LEU A 345 1.47 -1.14 2.17
C LEU A 345 1.94 0.32 2.08
N PRO A 346 1.87 1.09 3.16
CA PRO A 346 2.16 2.52 3.12
C PRO A 346 3.64 2.79 2.85
N GLY A 347 3.93 3.92 2.20
CA GLY A 347 5.29 4.37 1.93
C GLY A 347 6.15 4.35 3.19
N SER A 348 7.38 3.83 3.09
CA SER A 348 8.29 3.60 4.23
C SER A 348 7.65 2.80 5.38
N LEU A 349 6.63 1.98 5.10
CA LEU A 349 5.81 1.26 6.08
C LEU A 349 5.25 2.17 7.20
N ALA A 350 5.11 3.46 6.92
CA ALA A 350 4.68 4.49 7.90
C ALA A 350 5.42 4.42 9.25
N PHE A 351 6.67 3.92 9.27
CA PHE A 351 7.42 3.64 10.51
C PHE A 351 7.59 4.86 11.38
N TYR A 352 7.69 6.05 10.79
CA TYR A 352 7.86 7.32 11.48
C TYR A 352 6.70 7.66 12.42
N LEU A 353 5.51 7.07 12.22
CA LEU A 353 4.36 7.23 13.11
C LEU A 353 4.49 6.43 14.42
N TRP A 354 5.42 5.50 14.49
CA TRP A 354 5.67 4.65 15.65
C TRP A 354 6.83 5.14 16.51
N SER A 355 7.61 6.08 16.00
CA SER A 355 8.76 6.64 16.70
C SER A 355 8.40 7.62 17.83
N ALA A 356 7.14 8.02 17.95
CA ALA A 356 6.62 8.89 19.01
C ALA A 356 5.89 8.09 20.10
N ALA A 357 5.59 8.77 21.22
CA ALA A 357 4.79 8.20 22.30
C ALA A 357 3.41 7.70 21.81
N PRO A 358 2.84 6.63 22.38
CA PRO A 358 3.38 5.85 23.50
C PRO A 358 4.32 4.69 23.09
N HIS A 359 4.51 4.47 21.78
CA HIS A 359 5.15 3.25 21.29
C HIS A 359 6.67 3.30 21.27
N PHE A 360 7.25 4.40 20.75
CA PHE A 360 8.70 4.60 20.56
C PHE A 360 9.40 3.43 19.83
N TRP A 361 8.71 2.81 18.88
CA TRP A 361 9.29 1.71 18.10
C TRP A 361 10.20 2.22 17.00
N THR A 362 11.36 1.62 16.89
CA THR A 362 12.22 1.75 15.72
C THR A 362 11.66 0.95 14.54
N LEU A 363 12.11 1.24 13.31
CA LEU A 363 11.74 0.42 12.14
C LEU A 363 12.15 -1.04 12.33
N THR A 364 13.32 -1.30 12.93
CA THR A 364 13.80 -2.65 13.24
C THR A 364 12.85 -3.40 14.16
N GLU A 365 12.42 -2.80 15.26
CA GLU A 365 11.47 -3.41 16.20
C GLU A 365 10.11 -3.66 15.56
N LEU A 366 9.62 -2.70 14.77
CA LEU A 366 8.37 -2.86 14.03
C LEU A 366 8.46 -4.04 13.06
N LEU A 367 9.51 -4.12 12.26
CA LEU A 367 9.74 -5.22 11.31
C LEU A 367 9.79 -6.58 12.01
N LEU A 368 10.51 -6.71 13.11
CA LEU A 368 10.59 -7.97 13.87
C LEU A 368 9.21 -8.42 14.36
N LYS A 369 8.37 -7.50 14.87
CA LYS A 369 7.00 -7.79 15.29
C LYS A 369 6.13 -8.27 14.12
N LEU A 370 6.22 -7.59 12.96
CA LEU A 370 5.46 -7.93 11.76
C LEU A 370 5.90 -9.28 11.16
N ILE A 371 7.19 -9.57 11.13
CA ILE A 371 7.75 -10.85 10.67
C ILE A 371 7.24 -12.00 11.56
N GLN A 372 7.33 -11.85 12.88
CA GLN A 372 6.83 -12.86 13.82
C GLN A 372 5.31 -13.10 13.64
N ARG A 373 4.53 -12.03 13.41
CA ARG A 373 3.10 -12.15 13.12
C ARG A 373 2.85 -12.91 11.82
N ALA A 374 3.58 -12.61 10.75
CA ALA A 374 3.48 -13.28 9.46
C ALA A 374 3.79 -14.80 9.57
N GLU A 375 4.80 -15.18 10.35
CA GLU A 375 5.13 -16.58 10.64
C GLU A 375 3.95 -17.31 11.32
N ARG A 376 3.33 -16.68 12.34
CA ARG A 376 2.18 -17.26 13.05
C ARG A 376 0.96 -17.44 12.14
N ILE A 377 0.63 -16.43 11.33
CA ILE A 377 -0.46 -16.49 10.36
C ILE A 377 -0.22 -17.61 9.35
N SER A 378 0.99 -17.68 8.78
CA SER A 378 1.36 -18.71 7.82
C SER A 378 1.30 -20.11 8.43
N ALA A 379 1.76 -20.29 9.67
CA ALA A 379 1.66 -21.56 10.38
C ALA A 379 0.20 -22.00 10.56
N THR A 380 -0.68 -21.09 10.96
CA THR A 380 -2.13 -21.35 11.09
C THR A 380 -2.74 -21.74 9.75
N ARG A 381 -2.45 -20.98 8.67
CA ARG A 381 -3.00 -21.26 7.33
C ARG A 381 -2.52 -22.59 6.77
N ARG A 382 -1.24 -22.96 7.01
CA ARG A 382 -0.68 -24.26 6.59
C ARG A 382 -1.29 -25.45 7.34
N GLY A 383 -1.74 -25.27 8.58
CA GLY A 383 -2.43 -26.27 9.38
C GLY A 383 -3.86 -26.57 8.92
N LEU A 384 -4.44 -25.74 8.04
CA LEU A 384 -5.81 -25.96 7.56
C LEU A 384 -5.87 -27.15 6.59
N GLN A 385 -6.87 -28.01 6.77
CA GLN A 385 -7.11 -29.13 5.87
C GLN A 385 -7.57 -28.64 4.49
N ARG A 386 -6.83 -29.01 3.44
CA ARG A 386 -7.09 -28.62 2.04
C ARG A 386 -7.44 -29.81 1.14
N ARG A 387 -7.46 -31.01 1.68
CA ARG A 387 -7.85 -32.22 0.96
C ARG A 387 -9.14 -32.76 1.53
N PRO A 388 -10.09 -33.19 0.69
CA PRO A 388 -11.31 -33.81 1.18
C PRO A 388 -10.94 -35.12 1.91
N PRO A 389 -11.70 -35.51 2.94
CA PRO A 389 -11.61 -36.86 3.53
C PRO A 389 -11.69 -37.94 2.45
N ALA A 390 -11.12 -39.10 2.74
CA ALA A 390 -11.05 -40.20 1.74
C ALA A 390 -12.43 -40.57 1.19
N GLU A 391 -13.43 -40.56 2.07
CA GLU A 391 -14.82 -40.91 1.78
C GLU A 391 -15.51 -39.92 0.82
N LEU A 392 -15.01 -38.71 0.72
CA LEU A 392 -15.55 -37.64 -0.15
C LEU A 392 -14.76 -37.44 -1.42
N ARG A 393 -13.77 -38.29 -1.73
CA ARG A 393 -13.00 -38.19 -2.97
C ARG A 393 -13.85 -38.69 -4.13
N LEU A 394 -14.02 -37.86 -5.16
CA LEU A 394 -14.76 -38.20 -6.37
C LEU A 394 -13.94 -39.09 -7.34
N LEU A 395 -12.61 -39.07 -7.16
CA LEU A 395 -11.67 -39.86 -7.95
C LEU A 395 -10.83 -40.69 -6.94
N SER A 396 -11.07 -41.93 -6.88
CA SER A 396 -10.35 -42.91 -6.05
C SER A 396 -9.29 -43.63 -6.84
#